data_90a1d945477fd63a5c2b1a9fbf2386ad
#
_entry.id   90a1d945477fd63a5c2b1a9fbf2386ad
#
_cell.length_a   1.000
_cell.length_b   1.000
_cell.length_c   1.000
_cell.angle_alpha   90.00
_cell.angle_beta   90.00
_cell.angle_gamma   90.00
#
_symmetry.space_group_name_H-M   'P 1'
#
loop_
_entity.id
_entity.type
_entity.pdbx_description
1 polymer ?
#
loop_
_entity_poly.entity_id
_entity_poly.type
_entity_poly.pdbx_seq_one_letter_code
_entity_poly.pdbx_strand_id
1 'polypeptide(L)' 'MTDKQICRYTALVARKAEIYSRYSGIHWKPEYGAELEKINRELSELRPLVEQEHQKRKEGQGCTNNL' A
#
# COMPACT_ATOMS: atom_id res chain seq x y z
N MET A 1 2.53 13.86 -3.31
CA MET A 1 2.07 12.66 -3.99
C MET A 1 0.93 13.01 -4.92
N THR A 2 0.97 12.53 -6.12
CA THR A 2 -0.09 12.84 -7.08
C THR A 2 -1.28 11.91 -6.88
N ASP A 3 -2.42 12.30 -7.43
CA ASP A 3 -3.62 11.48 -7.33
C ASP A 3 -3.40 10.11 -7.97
N LYS A 4 -2.65 10.08 -9.05
CA LYS A 4 -2.34 8.81 -9.71
C LYS A 4 -1.55 7.90 -8.80
N GLN A 5 -0.60 8.45 -8.06
CA GLN A 5 0.21 7.65 -7.15
C GLN A 5 -0.64 7.15 -5.97
N ILE A 6 -1.53 7.96 -5.48
CA ILE A 6 -2.44 7.55 -4.41
C ILE A 6 -3.34 6.42 -4.88
N CYS A 7 -3.91 6.55 -6.06
CA CYS A 7 -4.75 5.51 -6.64
C CYS A 7 -3.96 4.22 -6.85
N ARG A 8 -2.74 4.34 -7.32
CA ARG A 8 -1.89 3.17 -7.55
C ARG A 8 -1.57 2.48 -6.22
N TYR A 9 -1.21 3.25 -5.22
CA TYR A 9 -0.88 2.70 -3.91
C TYR A 9 -2.10 1.95 -3.34
N THR A 10 -3.26 2.57 -3.39
CA THR A 10 -4.49 1.98 -2.88
C THR A 10 -4.83 0.68 -3.63
N ALA A 11 -4.69 0.70 -4.94
CA ALA A 11 -4.96 -0.47 -5.77
C ALA A 11 -4.01 -1.63 -5.43
N LEU A 12 -2.74 -1.32 -5.21
CA LEU A 12 -1.76 -2.34 -4.87
C LEU A 12 -2.04 -2.96 -3.50
N VAL A 13 -2.38 -2.14 -2.54
CA VAL A 13 -2.72 -2.62 -1.21
C VAL A 13 -3.96 -3.50 -1.26
N ALA A 14 -4.96 -3.09 -2.02
CA ALA A 14 -6.20 -3.85 -2.17
C ALA A 14 -5.93 -5.20 -2.83
N ARG A 15 -5.10 -5.22 -3.86
CA ARG A 15 -4.77 -6.46 -4.55
C ARG A 15 -3.98 -7.40 -3.66
N LYS A 16 -3.05 -6.86 -2.90
CA LYS A 16 -2.27 -7.66 -1.96
C LYS A 16 -3.19 -8.32 -0.94
N ALA A 17 -4.10 -7.55 -0.37
CA ALA A 17 -5.07 -8.07 0.59
C ALA A 17 -5.95 -9.15 -0.02
N GLU A 18 -6.36 -8.95 -1.25
CA GLU A 18 -7.19 -9.92 -1.97
C GLU A 18 -6.44 -11.24 -2.15
N ILE A 19 -5.19 -11.18 -2.56
CA ILE A 19 -4.40 -12.38 -2.77
C ILE A 19 -4.26 -13.17 -1.46
N TYR A 20 -3.92 -12.47 -0.38
CA TYR A 20 -3.77 -13.15 0.89
C TYR A 20 -5.10 -13.71 1.40
N SER A 21 -6.19 -13.01 1.15
CA SER A 21 -7.47 -13.44 1.64
C SER A 21 -8.06 -14.59 0.84
N ARG A 22 -7.92 -14.55 -0.47
CA ARG A 22 -8.58 -15.53 -1.32
C ARG A 22 -7.73 -16.74 -1.66
N TYR A 23 -6.42 -16.53 -1.78
CA TYR A 23 -5.59 -17.55 -2.36
C TYR A 23 -4.56 -18.15 -1.42
N SER A 24 -4.62 -17.83 -0.16
CA SER A 24 -3.68 -18.43 0.77
C SER A 24 -4.08 -19.88 1.02
N GLY A 25 -3.18 -20.70 1.36
CA GLY A 25 -3.45 -22.11 1.64
C GLY A 25 -3.53 -22.94 0.38
N ILE A 26 -4.61 -23.70 0.24
CA ILE A 26 -4.70 -24.64 -0.85
C ILE A 26 -4.89 -24.01 -2.21
N HIS A 27 -5.31 -22.77 -2.25
CA HIS A 27 -5.52 -22.12 -3.55
C HIS A 27 -4.30 -21.32 -4.02
N TRP A 28 -3.22 -21.41 -3.30
CA TRP A 28 -2.03 -20.65 -3.65
C TRP A 28 -1.38 -21.20 -4.91
N LYS A 29 -0.97 -20.32 -5.79
CA LYS A 29 -0.23 -20.67 -7.01
C LYS A 29 1.06 -19.87 -7.08
N PRO A 30 2.09 -20.38 -7.71
CA PRO A 30 3.35 -19.62 -7.84
C PRO A 30 3.20 -18.26 -8.48
N GLU A 31 2.20 -18.11 -9.35
CA GLU A 31 1.94 -16.84 -10.01
C GLU A 31 1.60 -15.75 -9.02
N TYR A 32 0.93 -16.10 -7.93
CA TYR A 32 0.57 -15.13 -6.90
C TYR A 32 1.80 -14.64 -6.15
N GLY A 33 2.77 -15.52 -5.96
CA GLY A 33 4.03 -15.12 -5.35
C GLY A 33 4.77 -14.10 -6.20
N ALA A 34 4.81 -14.32 -7.51
CA ALA A 34 5.45 -13.38 -8.42
C ALA A 34 4.72 -12.04 -8.43
N GLU A 35 3.40 -12.09 -8.42
CA GLU A 35 2.61 -10.86 -8.38
C GLU A 35 2.84 -10.10 -7.07
N LEU A 36 2.91 -10.81 -5.96
CA LEU A 36 3.16 -10.18 -4.68
C LEU A 36 4.54 -9.54 -4.63
N GLU A 37 5.53 -10.15 -5.23
CA GLU A 37 6.86 -9.54 -5.29
C GLU A 37 6.84 -8.23 -6.05
N LYS A 38 6.11 -8.21 -7.17
CA LYS A 38 5.96 -7.01 -7.95
C LYS A 38 5.24 -5.94 -7.16
N ILE A 39 4.16 -6.31 -6.49
CA ILE A 39 3.37 -5.39 -5.67
C ILE A 39 4.24 -4.83 -4.54
N ASN A 40 4.97 -5.69 -3.86
CA ASN A 40 5.82 -5.25 -2.76
C ASN A 40 6.91 -4.30 -3.23
N ARG A 41 7.46 -4.53 -4.42
CA ARG A 41 8.46 -3.64 -5.00
C ARG A 41 7.87 -2.25 -5.25
N GLU A 42 6.70 -2.21 -5.87
CA GLU A 42 6.04 -0.93 -6.13
C GLU A 42 5.63 -0.24 -4.84
N LEU A 43 5.14 -0.98 -3.87
CA LEU A 43 4.80 -0.41 -2.57
C LEU A 43 6.04 0.16 -1.88
N SER A 44 7.16 -0.52 -2.02
CA SER A 44 8.41 -0.05 -1.45
C SER A 44 8.84 1.28 -2.05
N GLU A 45 8.56 1.48 -3.33
CA GLU A 45 8.87 2.74 -4.00
C GLU A 45 7.90 3.84 -3.59
N LEU A 46 6.65 3.51 -3.37
CA LEU A 46 5.65 4.51 -3.02
C LEU A 46 5.59 4.82 -1.53
N ARG A 47 6.03 3.90 -0.71
CA ARG A 47 5.96 4.06 0.74
C ARG A 47 6.62 5.34 1.27
N PRO A 48 7.82 5.70 0.84
CA PRO A 48 8.40 6.95 1.33
C PRO A 48 7.56 8.17 1.00
N LEU A 49 6.91 8.15 -0.16
CA LEU A 49 6.06 9.25 -0.56
C LEU A 49 4.80 9.32 0.30
N VAL A 50 4.24 8.17 0.62
CA VAL A 50 3.07 8.09 1.50
C VAL A 50 3.42 8.60 2.89
N GLU A 51 4.57 8.20 3.38
CA GLU A 51 5.02 8.64 4.70
C GLU A 51 5.25 10.14 4.76
N GLN A 52 5.82 10.71 3.70
CA GLN A 52 6.02 12.15 3.64
C GLN A 52 4.69 12.89 3.65
N GLU A 53 3.74 12.40 2.90
CA GLU A 53 2.42 12.99 2.86
C GLU A 53 1.74 12.92 4.22
N HIS A 54 1.88 11.80 4.87
CA HIS A 54 1.31 11.60 6.19
C HIS A 54 1.94 12.53 7.21
N GLN A 55 3.24 12.71 7.15
CA GLN A 55 3.92 13.63 8.02
C GLN A 55 3.50 15.06 7.80
N LYS A 56 3.34 15.49 6.55
CA LYS A 56 2.88 16.81 6.26
C LYS A 56 1.50 17.07 6.83
N ARG A 57 0.61 16.13 6.69
CA ARG A 57 -0.73 16.28 7.24
C ARG A 57 -0.70 16.33 8.76
N LYS A 58 0.16 15.52 9.34
CA LYS A 58 0.26 15.50 10.77
C LYS A 58 0.79 16.79 11.31
N GLU A 59 1.73 17.39 10.64
CA GLU A 59 2.25 18.68 11.06
C GLU A 59 1.21 19.78 10.92
N GLY A 60 0.45 19.75 9.86
CA GLY A 60 -0.56 20.74 9.62
C GLY A 60 -1.73 20.65 10.57
N GLN A 61 -2.02 19.46 11.07
CA GLN A 61 -3.12 19.30 11.95
C GLN A 61 -2.72 18.84 13.29
N GLY A 62 -1.52 19.09 13.64
CA GLY A 62 -0.91 18.46 14.79
C GLY A 62 -1.67 18.52 16.02
N CYS A 63 -2.38 19.54 16.21
CA CYS A 63 -2.99 19.61 17.44
C CYS A 63 -4.23 18.87 17.56
N THR A 64 -4.75 18.36 16.52
CA THR A 64 -6.01 17.83 16.67
C THR A 64 -6.06 16.50 17.15
N ASN A 65 -4.96 15.86 17.18
CA ASN A 65 -5.07 14.57 17.49
C ASN A 65 -4.83 14.24 18.71
N ASN A 66 -4.50 15.07 19.46
CA ASN A 66 -4.10 14.69 20.61
C ASN A 66 -5.02 14.50 21.49
N LEU A 67 -5.94 14.18 21.27
CA LEU A 67 -6.86 14.02 22.20
C LEU A 67 -7.05 12.82 22.69
#